data_24f79c682968c9897e8fcfec12f83994
#
_entry.id   24f79c682968c9897e8fcfec12f83994
#
_cell.length_a   1.000
_cell.length_b   1.000
_cell.length_c   1.000
_cell.angle_alpha   90.00
_cell.angle_beta   90.00
_cell.angle_gamma   90.00
#
_symmetry.space_group_name_H-M   'P 1'
#
loop_
_entity.id
_entity.type
_entity.pdbx_description
1 polymer ?
#
loop_
_entity_poly.entity_id
_entity_poly.type
_entity_poly.pdbx_seq_one_letter_code
_entity_poly.pdbx_strand_id
1 'polypeptide(L)'
;MPQDYNATVNLPKTQFPMRAGLPKREPDMLKEWYDMDLYHEMLKRTDGRPIFDLHDGPPFSNGAIHMGTALNKCLKDFITRYKSMSGWQAIYYPGWDNHGMPIESAIIKEQKLNHKEMTTAEFRDACQAFALHYVNVQRDAFKRLGCLGEWDNPYFTMNPKFEAEEVKVFGEMYKKGYIYKGKKPVYWCPHDETALAEAEIEYSEDP
;
A
#
# COMPACT_ATOMS: atom_id res chain seq x y z
N MET A 1 60.43 6.41 19.36
CA MET A 1 58.99 6.64 19.30
C MET A 1 58.53 6.29 17.88
N PRO A 2 57.46 5.58 17.66
CA PRO A 2 56.95 5.37 16.30
C PRO A 2 56.61 6.70 15.69
N GLN A 3 57.04 6.91 14.46
CA GLN A 3 56.79 8.14 13.71
C GLN A 3 55.32 8.22 13.35
N ASP A 4 54.65 9.31 13.72
CA ASP A 4 53.24 9.52 13.35
C ASP A 4 53.14 10.01 11.92
N TYR A 5 52.60 9.16 11.03
CA TYR A 5 52.42 9.46 9.60
C TYR A 5 51.02 10.07 9.31
N ASN A 6 50.18 10.31 10.30
CA ASN A 6 48.85 10.82 10.06
C ASN A 6 48.83 12.20 9.35
N ALA A 7 49.84 13.02 9.60
CA ALA A 7 49.99 14.32 8.94
C ALA A 7 50.39 14.23 7.45
N THR A 8 50.85 13.06 6.99
CA THR A 8 51.26 12.85 5.59
C THR A 8 50.17 12.23 4.72
N VAL A 9 49.06 11.82 5.33
CA VAL A 9 47.96 11.16 4.62
C VAL A 9 47.09 12.21 3.89
N ASN A 10 47.08 12.13 2.56
CA ASN A 10 46.21 12.98 1.71
C ASN A 10 44.78 12.44 1.70
N LEU A 11 44.02 12.75 2.75
CA LEU A 11 42.60 12.43 2.78
C LEU A 11 41.80 13.49 2.01
N PRO A 12 40.77 13.11 1.28
CA PRO A 12 39.91 14.07 0.60
C PRO A 12 39.21 14.97 1.64
N LYS A 13 39.33 16.30 1.43
CA LYS A 13 38.61 17.29 2.25
C LYS A 13 37.25 17.53 1.61
N THR A 14 36.19 17.15 2.28
CA THR A 14 34.82 17.32 1.80
C THR A 14 33.89 17.71 2.96
N GLN A 15 32.87 18.51 2.66
CA GLN A 15 31.76 18.79 3.59
C GLN A 15 30.73 17.64 3.62
N PHE A 16 30.87 16.65 2.72
CA PHE A 16 30.01 15.50 2.72
C PHE A 16 30.24 14.66 3.98
N PRO A 17 29.18 14.37 4.76
CA PRO A 17 29.34 13.66 6.03
C PRO A 17 29.84 12.24 5.82
N MET A 18 30.89 11.82 6.54
CA MET A 18 31.48 10.48 6.47
C MET A 18 30.53 9.37 6.93
N ARG A 19 29.57 9.70 7.77
CA ARG A 19 28.51 8.78 8.22
C ARG A 19 27.20 9.26 7.65
N ALA A 20 26.48 8.36 6.97
CA ALA A 20 25.16 8.66 6.41
C ALA A 20 24.18 9.13 7.48
N GLY A 21 24.10 8.44 8.65
CA GLY A 21 23.24 8.81 9.75
C GLY A 21 21.76 8.89 9.37
N LEU A 22 21.32 8.08 8.38
CA LEU A 22 20.01 8.17 7.74
C LEU A 22 18.83 8.20 8.72
N PRO A 23 18.79 7.35 9.78
CA PRO A 23 17.66 7.39 10.72
C PRO A 23 17.42 8.76 11.36
N LYS A 24 18.48 9.59 11.48
CA LYS A 24 18.38 10.95 12.04
C LYS A 24 18.12 12.02 10.99
N ARG A 25 18.61 11.81 9.76
CA ARG A 25 18.54 12.82 8.68
C ARG A 25 17.30 12.69 7.83
N GLU A 26 16.82 11.47 7.60
CA GLU A 26 15.64 11.24 6.76
C GLU A 26 14.38 11.98 7.23
N PRO A 27 14.06 12.05 8.54
CA PRO A 27 12.91 12.83 8.97
C PRO A 27 12.95 14.31 8.56
N ASP A 28 14.12 14.94 8.66
CA ASP A 28 14.29 16.35 8.23
C ASP A 28 14.17 16.49 6.71
N MET A 29 14.76 15.56 5.95
CA MET A 29 14.65 15.51 4.48
C MET A 29 13.19 15.32 4.03
N LEU A 30 12.47 14.42 4.69
CA LEU A 30 11.05 14.19 4.39
C LEU A 30 10.21 15.42 4.71
N LYS A 31 10.48 16.06 5.84
CA LYS A 31 9.80 17.30 6.19
C LYS A 31 10.00 18.36 5.11
N GLU A 32 11.24 18.55 4.63
CA GLU A 32 11.53 19.50 3.54
C GLU A 32 10.76 19.14 2.26
N TRP A 33 10.70 17.85 1.88
CA TRP A 33 9.96 17.41 0.69
C TRP A 33 8.45 17.66 0.80
N TYR A 34 7.86 17.46 1.98
CA TYR A 34 6.44 17.74 2.20
C TYR A 34 6.15 19.24 2.31
N ASP A 35 7.02 20.00 2.96
CA ASP A 35 6.86 21.47 3.07
C ASP A 35 6.89 22.16 1.68
N MET A 36 7.68 21.63 0.73
CA MET A 36 7.73 22.13 -0.65
C MET A 36 6.72 21.47 -1.60
N ASP A 37 5.90 20.54 -1.12
CA ASP A 37 4.96 19.76 -1.94
C ASP A 37 5.64 19.10 -3.15
N LEU A 38 6.76 18.41 -2.89
CA LEU A 38 7.65 17.89 -3.93
C LEU A 38 6.93 17.07 -5.00
N TYR A 39 5.95 16.23 -4.62
CA TYR A 39 5.22 15.39 -5.57
C TYR A 39 4.46 16.23 -6.61
N HIS A 40 3.67 17.20 -6.18
CA HIS A 40 2.91 18.06 -7.09
C HIS A 40 3.82 19.00 -7.87
N GLU A 41 4.90 19.48 -7.30
CA GLU A 41 5.90 20.26 -8.04
C GLU A 41 6.57 19.44 -9.16
N MET A 42 6.83 18.12 -8.93
CA MET A 42 7.31 17.23 -9.97
C MET A 42 6.26 17.05 -11.09
N LEU A 43 4.98 16.88 -10.74
CA LEU A 43 3.91 16.76 -11.73
C LEU A 43 3.74 18.05 -12.55
N LYS A 44 3.76 19.23 -11.93
CA LYS A 44 3.73 20.51 -12.63
C LYS A 44 4.91 20.67 -13.60
N ARG A 45 6.11 20.27 -13.17
CA ARG A 45 7.33 20.36 -13.99
C ARG A 45 7.31 19.44 -15.19
N THR A 46 6.52 18.38 -15.15
CA THR A 46 6.38 17.38 -16.20
C THR A 46 5.06 17.51 -16.96
N ASP A 47 4.31 18.58 -16.72
CA ASP A 47 3.06 18.86 -17.41
C ASP A 47 3.24 18.94 -18.94
N GLY A 48 2.28 18.42 -19.69
CA GLY A 48 2.34 18.30 -21.14
C GLY A 48 3.26 17.20 -21.70
N ARG A 49 3.95 16.45 -20.86
CA ARG A 49 4.73 15.26 -21.28
C ARG A 49 3.84 14.04 -21.40
N PRO A 50 4.30 12.97 -22.10
CA PRO A 50 3.57 11.71 -22.11
C PRO A 50 3.29 11.19 -20.69
N ILE A 51 2.08 10.74 -20.44
CA ILE A 51 1.65 10.24 -19.14
C ILE A 51 2.18 8.82 -18.95
N PHE A 52 2.73 8.55 -17.78
CA PHE A 52 3.00 7.23 -17.25
C PHE A 52 2.22 7.08 -15.95
N ASP A 53 1.14 6.32 -16.02
CA ASP A 53 0.28 6.01 -14.87
C ASP A 53 0.64 4.62 -14.35
N LEU A 54 1.10 4.56 -13.09
CA LEU A 54 1.39 3.31 -12.43
C LEU A 54 0.22 2.95 -11.50
N HIS A 55 -0.59 2.00 -11.96
CA HIS A 55 -1.67 1.47 -11.13
C HIS A 55 -1.12 0.75 -9.89
N ASP A 56 -1.67 1.09 -8.73
CA ASP A 56 -1.29 0.44 -7.48
C ASP A 56 -2.03 -0.89 -7.31
N GLY A 57 -1.30 -1.99 -7.04
CA GLY A 57 -1.86 -3.17 -6.41
C GLY A 57 -2.06 -2.86 -4.92
N PRO A 58 -3.31 -2.64 -4.48
CA PRO A 58 -3.56 -2.08 -3.17
C PRO A 58 -3.30 -3.11 -2.07
N PRO A 59 -2.62 -2.74 -0.98
CA PRO A 59 -2.50 -3.61 0.18
C PRO A 59 -3.82 -3.71 0.94
N PHE A 60 -4.02 -4.81 1.66
CA PHE A 60 -5.10 -4.91 2.65
C PHE A 60 -4.83 -3.97 3.82
N SER A 61 -5.89 -3.29 4.28
CA SER A 61 -5.83 -2.41 5.46
C SER A 61 -6.16 -3.19 6.75
N ASN A 62 -5.40 -4.26 7.02
CA ASN A 62 -5.67 -5.22 8.11
C ASN A 62 -4.54 -5.31 9.14
N GLY A 63 -3.55 -4.42 9.08
CA GLY A 63 -2.40 -4.42 9.98
C GLY A 63 -1.33 -3.42 9.55
N ALA A 64 -0.24 -3.35 10.33
CA ALA A 64 0.93 -2.58 9.96
C ALA A 64 1.63 -3.17 8.71
N ILE A 65 2.46 -2.36 8.04
CA ILE A 65 3.23 -2.84 6.90
C ILE A 65 4.25 -3.89 7.32
N HIS A 66 4.50 -4.86 6.46
CA HIS A 66 5.61 -5.82 6.58
C HIS A 66 6.65 -5.56 5.48
N MET A 67 7.79 -6.26 5.54
CA MET A 67 8.89 -6.07 4.59
C MET A 67 8.49 -6.23 3.13
N GLY A 68 7.58 -7.17 2.83
CA GLY A 68 7.05 -7.35 1.46
C GLY A 68 6.26 -6.14 0.97
N THR A 69 5.43 -5.54 1.84
CA THR A 69 4.68 -4.32 1.51
C THR A 69 5.63 -3.13 1.32
N ALA A 70 6.64 -3.00 2.19
CA ALA A 70 7.67 -1.95 2.07
C ALA A 70 8.44 -2.10 0.76
N LEU A 71 8.90 -3.32 0.42
CA LEU A 71 9.60 -3.60 -0.84
C LEU A 71 8.74 -3.24 -2.05
N ASN A 72 7.47 -3.67 -2.06
CA ASN A 72 6.54 -3.35 -3.15
C ASN A 72 6.41 -1.84 -3.39
N LYS A 73 6.21 -1.05 -2.34
CA LYS A 73 6.08 0.41 -2.45
C LYS A 73 7.37 1.09 -2.87
N CYS A 74 8.51 0.66 -2.33
CA CYS A 74 9.81 1.19 -2.74
C CYS A 74 10.11 0.91 -4.22
N LEU A 75 9.81 -0.29 -4.73
CA LEU A 75 10.00 -0.61 -6.15
C LEU A 75 9.12 0.25 -7.05
N LYS A 76 7.88 0.51 -6.67
CA LYS A 76 6.99 1.42 -7.40
C LYS A 76 7.51 2.85 -7.39
N ASP A 77 7.99 3.33 -6.25
CA ASP A 77 8.62 4.65 -6.13
C ASP A 77 9.87 4.79 -7.02
N PHE A 78 10.71 3.75 -7.11
CA PHE A 78 11.84 3.77 -8.04
C PHE A 78 11.40 3.92 -9.49
N ILE A 79 10.35 3.20 -9.90
CA ILE A 79 9.81 3.26 -11.27
C ILE A 79 9.24 4.66 -11.56
N THR A 80 8.43 5.23 -10.67
CA THR A 80 7.82 6.54 -10.89
C THR A 80 8.85 7.66 -10.91
N ARG A 81 9.85 7.62 -10.03
CA ARG A 81 10.98 8.57 -10.04
C ARG A 81 11.80 8.44 -11.32
N TYR A 82 12.14 7.22 -11.73
CA TYR A 82 12.87 6.99 -12.98
C TYR A 82 12.11 7.55 -14.18
N LYS A 83 10.81 7.26 -14.27
CA LYS A 83 9.96 7.76 -15.36
C LYS A 83 9.88 9.27 -15.38
N SER A 84 9.68 9.90 -14.22
CA SER A 84 9.68 11.37 -14.10
C SER A 84 11.00 11.99 -14.59
N MET A 85 12.14 11.43 -14.17
CA MET A 85 13.47 11.88 -14.63
C MET A 85 13.72 11.60 -16.11
N SER A 86 13.08 10.58 -16.68
CA SER A 86 13.22 10.18 -18.09
C SER A 86 12.25 10.90 -19.04
N GLY A 87 11.57 11.95 -18.59
CA GLY A 87 10.77 12.80 -19.44
C GLY A 87 9.29 12.45 -19.52
N TRP A 88 8.77 11.68 -18.57
CA TRP A 88 7.36 11.35 -18.45
C TRP A 88 6.69 12.14 -17.31
N GLN A 89 5.39 12.40 -17.44
CA GLN A 89 4.58 12.77 -16.29
C GLN A 89 4.18 11.49 -15.56
N ALA A 90 4.91 11.16 -14.50
CA ALA A 90 4.73 9.92 -13.77
C ALA A 90 3.73 10.11 -12.62
N ILE A 91 2.51 9.63 -12.83
CA ILE A 91 1.42 9.72 -11.88
C ILE A 91 1.35 8.43 -11.05
N TYR A 92 1.16 8.57 -9.74
CA TYR A 92 0.97 7.46 -8.84
C TYR A 92 -0.13 7.75 -7.83
N TYR A 93 -1.26 7.05 -7.98
CA TYR A 93 -2.35 7.05 -7.00
C TYR A 93 -2.26 5.80 -6.14
N PRO A 94 -1.86 5.93 -4.86
CA PRO A 94 -1.92 4.82 -3.94
C PRO A 94 -3.37 4.43 -3.64
N GLY A 95 -3.57 3.16 -3.29
CA GLY A 95 -4.88 2.65 -2.93
C GLY A 95 -4.82 1.64 -1.81
N TRP A 96 -5.99 1.27 -1.28
CA TRP A 96 -6.17 0.22 -0.29
C TRP A 96 -7.33 -0.69 -0.62
N ASP A 97 -7.10 -1.99 -0.41
CA ASP A 97 -8.16 -2.99 -0.38
C ASP A 97 -8.72 -3.10 1.04
N ASN A 98 -10.00 -2.75 1.17
CA ASN A 98 -10.63 -2.52 2.47
C ASN A 98 -11.71 -3.54 2.81
N HIS A 99 -11.90 -4.57 1.99
CA HIS A 99 -12.98 -5.53 2.13
C HIS A 99 -12.51 -6.96 2.38
N GLY A 100 -13.47 -7.78 2.79
CA GLY A 100 -13.37 -9.23 2.83
C GLY A 100 -12.72 -9.79 4.08
N MET A 101 -12.52 -11.10 4.04
CA MET A 101 -12.07 -11.91 5.15
C MET A 101 -10.75 -11.42 5.81
N PRO A 102 -9.77 -10.87 5.08
CA PRO A 102 -8.56 -10.34 5.72
C PRO A 102 -8.82 -9.23 6.75
N ILE A 103 -9.83 -8.39 6.52
CA ILE A 103 -10.22 -7.33 7.45
C ILE A 103 -11.07 -7.91 8.60
N GLU A 104 -12.07 -8.73 8.23
CA GLU A 104 -13.01 -9.34 9.19
C GLU A 104 -12.28 -10.22 10.22
N SER A 105 -11.40 -11.10 9.76
CA SER A 105 -10.61 -11.97 10.64
C SER A 105 -9.64 -11.18 11.52
N ALA A 106 -9.06 -10.10 10.99
CA ALA A 106 -8.13 -9.26 11.73
C ALA A 106 -8.84 -8.53 12.88
N ILE A 107 -10.00 -7.90 12.63
CA ILE A 107 -10.74 -7.19 13.68
C ILE A 107 -11.28 -8.14 14.74
N ILE A 108 -11.82 -9.31 14.35
CA ILE A 108 -12.31 -10.33 15.28
C ILE A 108 -11.18 -10.75 16.22
N LYS A 109 -10.00 -11.04 15.67
CA LYS A 109 -8.83 -11.48 16.43
C LYS A 109 -8.29 -10.39 17.37
N GLU A 110 -8.13 -9.17 16.84
CA GLU A 110 -7.50 -8.06 17.57
C GLU A 110 -8.42 -7.50 18.67
N GLN A 111 -9.70 -7.30 18.35
CA GLN A 111 -10.66 -6.71 19.29
C GLN A 111 -11.49 -7.76 20.04
N LYS A 112 -11.26 -9.05 19.76
CA LYS A 112 -12.01 -10.18 20.36
C LYS A 112 -13.51 -10.04 20.20
N LEU A 113 -13.95 -9.53 19.04
CA LEU A 113 -15.35 -9.31 18.74
C LEU A 113 -16.08 -10.65 18.54
N ASN A 114 -17.28 -10.74 19.10
CA ASN A 114 -18.21 -11.81 18.77
C ASN A 114 -19.18 -11.31 17.67
N HIS A 115 -18.79 -11.46 16.41
CA HIS A 115 -19.59 -11.00 15.27
C HIS A 115 -20.97 -11.67 15.18
N LYS A 116 -21.15 -12.86 15.82
CA LYS A 116 -22.43 -13.58 15.86
C LYS A 116 -23.48 -12.90 16.78
N GLU A 117 -23.04 -12.02 17.66
CA GLU A 117 -23.91 -11.23 18.55
C GLU A 117 -24.19 -9.81 18.02
N MET A 118 -23.62 -9.46 16.86
CA MET A 118 -23.77 -8.16 16.22
C MET A 118 -24.72 -8.25 15.02
N THR A 119 -25.36 -7.14 14.71
CA THR A 119 -26.05 -7.01 13.41
C THR A 119 -25.01 -6.88 12.29
N THR A 120 -25.38 -7.26 11.08
CA THR A 120 -24.49 -7.11 9.90
C THR A 120 -24.03 -5.66 9.70
N ALA A 121 -24.91 -4.69 9.96
CA ALA A 121 -24.58 -3.28 9.83
C ALA A 121 -23.52 -2.86 10.86
N GLU A 122 -23.70 -3.18 12.13
CA GLU A 122 -22.74 -2.88 13.19
C GLU A 122 -21.36 -3.51 12.92
N PHE A 123 -21.34 -4.76 12.45
CA PHE A 123 -20.10 -5.43 12.11
C PHE A 123 -19.40 -4.78 10.92
N ARG A 124 -20.13 -4.40 9.87
CA ARG A 124 -19.57 -3.67 8.72
C ARG A 124 -19.00 -2.32 9.11
N ASP A 125 -19.70 -1.56 9.96
CA ASP A 125 -19.23 -0.26 10.47
C ASP A 125 -17.93 -0.42 11.29
N ALA A 126 -17.87 -1.47 12.12
CA ALA A 126 -16.66 -1.80 12.87
C ALA A 126 -15.48 -2.17 11.94
N CYS A 127 -15.72 -2.99 10.91
CA CYS A 127 -14.71 -3.33 9.91
C CYS A 127 -14.22 -2.09 9.14
N GLN A 128 -15.11 -1.18 8.76
CA GLN A 128 -14.76 0.06 8.08
C GLN A 128 -13.88 0.96 8.96
N ALA A 129 -14.25 1.14 10.22
CA ALA A 129 -13.46 1.92 11.17
C ALA A 129 -12.05 1.31 11.39
N PHE A 130 -11.98 0.00 11.51
CA PHE A 130 -10.74 -0.76 11.63
C PHE A 130 -9.85 -0.58 10.39
N ALA A 131 -10.42 -0.76 9.21
CA ALA A 131 -9.71 -0.58 7.95
C ALA A 131 -9.15 0.84 7.81
N LEU A 132 -9.94 1.88 8.12
CA LEU A 132 -9.49 3.28 8.08
C LEU A 132 -8.36 3.57 9.06
N HIS A 133 -8.38 2.96 10.25
CA HIS A 133 -7.28 3.05 11.19
C HIS A 133 -5.97 2.56 10.55
N TYR A 134 -5.98 1.36 9.97
CA TYR A 134 -4.77 0.80 9.36
C TYR A 134 -4.37 1.47 8.04
N VAL A 135 -5.30 2.04 7.29
CA VAL A 135 -4.96 2.94 6.17
C VAL A 135 -4.05 4.07 6.66
N ASN A 136 -4.39 4.74 7.76
CA ASN A 136 -3.59 5.83 8.30
C ASN A 136 -2.21 5.34 8.77
N VAL A 137 -2.17 4.24 9.54
CA VAL A 137 -0.91 3.62 9.99
C VAL A 137 0.01 3.28 8.82
N GLN A 138 -0.53 2.65 7.78
CA GLN A 138 0.23 2.26 6.59
C GLN A 138 0.66 3.48 5.77
N ARG A 139 -0.22 4.47 5.58
CA ARG A 139 0.12 5.72 4.87
C ARG A 139 1.30 6.42 5.51
N ASP A 140 1.27 6.58 6.83
CA ASP A 140 2.36 7.23 7.57
C ASP A 140 3.68 6.43 7.42
N ALA A 141 3.60 5.11 7.45
CA ALA A 141 4.75 4.25 7.23
C ALA A 141 5.31 4.38 5.79
N PHE A 142 4.47 4.44 4.76
CA PHE A 142 4.90 4.65 3.37
C PHE A 142 5.50 6.05 3.16
N LYS A 143 4.88 7.06 3.76
CA LYS A 143 5.44 8.42 3.78
C LYS A 143 6.78 8.45 4.48
N ARG A 144 6.96 7.69 5.58
CA ARG A 144 8.24 7.57 6.30
C ARG A 144 9.32 6.84 5.47
N LEU A 145 8.94 5.91 4.57
CA LEU A 145 9.87 5.29 3.61
C LEU A 145 10.28 6.25 2.48
N GLY A 146 9.69 7.44 2.40
CA GLY A 146 9.97 8.44 1.38
C GLY A 146 9.32 8.15 0.03
N CYS A 147 8.33 7.25 -0.03
CA CYS A 147 7.57 7.01 -1.26
C CYS A 147 6.72 8.22 -1.62
N LEU A 148 6.86 8.72 -2.85
CA LEU A 148 6.08 9.84 -3.37
C LEU A 148 4.81 9.34 -4.08
N GLY A 149 3.72 10.08 -3.92
CA GLY A 149 2.43 9.75 -4.53
C GLY A 149 1.31 10.66 -4.01
N GLU A 150 0.11 10.48 -4.53
CA GLU A 150 -1.10 11.21 -4.15
C GLU A 150 -1.65 10.67 -2.82
N TRP A 151 -0.91 10.89 -1.73
CA TRP A 151 -1.26 10.36 -0.41
C TRP A 151 -2.47 11.01 0.24
N ASP A 152 -2.84 12.21 -0.19
CA ASP A 152 -3.94 12.98 0.39
C ASP A 152 -5.28 12.68 -0.31
N ASN A 153 -5.22 12.10 -1.51
CA ASN A 153 -6.39 11.68 -2.28
C ASN A 153 -6.22 10.26 -2.85
N PRO A 154 -5.99 9.25 -2.00
CA PRO A 154 -5.87 7.85 -2.44
C PRO A 154 -7.23 7.28 -2.84
N TYR A 155 -7.24 6.11 -3.51
CA TYR A 155 -8.47 5.38 -3.70
C TYR A 155 -8.69 4.31 -2.61
N PHE A 156 -9.95 4.07 -2.31
CA PHE A 156 -10.39 3.03 -1.38
C PHE A 156 -11.43 2.14 -2.05
N THR A 157 -11.26 0.82 -1.97
CA THR A 157 -12.25 -0.11 -2.54
C THR A 157 -13.61 0.01 -1.84
N MET A 158 -13.64 0.43 -0.57
CA MET A 158 -14.87 0.70 0.19
C MET A 158 -15.53 2.05 -0.14
N ASN A 159 -14.99 2.83 -1.09
CA ASN A 159 -15.62 4.08 -1.49
C ASN A 159 -16.88 3.77 -2.31
N PRO A 160 -18.05 4.35 -2.00
CA PRO A 160 -19.29 4.07 -2.73
C PRO A 160 -19.21 4.30 -4.25
N LYS A 161 -18.38 5.25 -4.70
CA LYS A 161 -18.13 5.43 -6.14
C LYS A 161 -17.34 4.28 -6.74
N PHE A 162 -16.37 3.73 -6.00
CA PHE A 162 -15.59 2.59 -6.45
C PHE A 162 -16.48 1.34 -6.53
N GLU A 163 -17.25 1.05 -5.49
CA GLU A 163 -18.22 -0.05 -5.47
C GLU A 163 -19.26 0.06 -6.60
N ALA A 164 -19.74 1.27 -6.89
CA ALA A 164 -20.68 1.50 -7.99
C ALA A 164 -20.08 1.16 -9.37
N GLU A 165 -18.81 1.47 -9.61
CA GLU A 165 -18.13 1.11 -10.86
C GLU A 165 -17.87 -0.41 -10.94
N GLU A 166 -17.55 -1.07 -9.85
CA GLU A 166 -17.44 -2.54 -9.80
C GLU A 166 -18.76 -3.21 -10.19
N VAL A 167 -19.86 -2.79 -9.59
CA VAL A 167 -21.21 -3.30 -9.90
C VAL A 167 -21.56 -3.05 -11.37
N LYS A 168 -21.21 -1.89 -11.90
CA LYS A 168 -21.43 -1.55 -13.30
C LYS A 168 -20.63 -2.46 -14.25
N VAL A 169 -19.34 -2.66 -13.97
CA VAL A 169 -18.49 -3.57 -14.77
C VAL A 169 -19.04 -5.00 -14.70
N PHE A 170 -19.42 -5.48 -13.52
CA PHE A 170 -20.09 -6.76 -13.35
C PHE A 170 -21.35 -6.88 -14.22
N GLY A 171 -22.20 -5.85 -14.21
CA GLY A 171 -23.40 -5.79 -15.04
C GLY A 171 -23.11 -5.85 -16.55
N GLU A 172 -22.06 -5.16 -17.02
CA GLU A 172 -21.64 -5.23 -18.42
C GLU A 172 -21.10 -6.62 -18.80
N MET A 173 -20.35 -7.26 -17.93
CA MET A 173 -19.87 -8.63 -18.13
C MET A 173 -21.04 -9.63 -18.20
N TYR A 174 -22.03 -9.46 -17.32
CA TYR A 174 -23.24 -10.29 -17.35
C TYR A 174 -24.03 -10.11 -18.67
N LYS A 175 -24.25 -8.88 -19.12
CA LYS A 175 -24.94 -8.60 -20.39
C LYS A 175 -24.22 -9.22 -21.60
N LYS A 176 -22.89 -9.32 -21.56
CA LYS A 176 -22.08 -9.96 -22.60
C LYS A 176 -22.04 -11.49 -22.48
N GLY A 177 -22.71 -12.08 -21.50
CA GLY A 177 -22.77 -13.53 -21.28
C GLY A 177 -21.51 -14.16 -20.68
N TYR A 178 -20.58 -13.36 -20.16
CA TYR A 178 -19.37 -13.87 -19.50
C TYR A 178 -19.62 -14.41 -18.09
N ILE A 179 -20.69 -13.96 -17.47
CA ILE A 179 -21.08 -14.35 -16.12
C ILE A 179 -22.40 -15.10 -16.16
N TYR A 180 -22.44 -16.27 -15.51
CA TYR A 180 -23.62 -17.08 -15.36
C TYR A 180 -23.68 -17.71 -13.97
N LYS A 181 -24.88 -18.05 -13.49
CA LYS A 181 -25.07 -18.75 -12.22
C LYS A 181 -24.88 -20.26 -12.44
N GLY A 182 -23.96 -20.85 -11.70
CA GLY A 182 -23.68 -22.30 -11.73
C GLY A 182 -23.49 -22.86 -10.32
N LYS A 183 -23.47 -24.20 -10.22
CA LYS A 183 -23.10 -24.92 -9.00
C LYS A 183 -21.76 -25.57 -9.22
N LYS A 184 -20.83 -25.39 -8.28
CA LYS A 184 -19.49 -25.97 -8.27
C LYS A 184 -19.15 -26.41 -6.86
N PRO A 185 -18.55 -27.59 -6.64
CA PRO A 185 -17.96 -27.94 -5.36
C PRO A 185 -16.88 -26.92 -4.97
N VAL A 186 -16.89 -26.51 -3.72
CA VAL A 186 -15.90 -25.57 -3.17
C VAL A 186 -15.40 -26.09 -1.83
N TYR A 187 -14.16 -25.75 -1.48
CA TYR A 187 -13.68 -25.95 -0.13
C TYR A 187 -14.41 -25.00 0.83
N TRP A 188 -14.75 -25.50 1.99
CA TRP A 188 -15.51 -24.77 2.99
C TRP A 188 -14.79 -24.81 4.33
N CYS A 189 -14.58 -23.63 4.95
CA CYS A 189 -14.09 -23.54 6.31
C CYS A 189 -15.26 -23.57 7.30
N PRO A 190 -15.40 -24.63 8.12
CA PRO A 190 -16.48 -24.70 9.09
C PRO A 190 -16.28 -23.76 10.29
N HIS A 191 -15.05 -23.27 10.51
CA HIS A 191 -14.74 -22.33 11.59
C HIS A 191 -15.19 -20.91 11.23
N ASP A 192 -14.83 -20.46 10.03
CA ASP A 192 -15.16 -19.12 9.54
C ASP A 192 -16.52 -19.09 8.81
N GLU A 193 -17.14 -20.26 8.60
CA GLU A 193 -18.44 -20.41 7.93
C GLU A 193 -18.45 -19.77 6.51
N THR A 194 -17.36 -19.93 5.77
CA THR A 194 -17.17 -19.36 4.43
C THR A 194 -16.56 -20.34 3.44
N ALA A 195 -16.80 -20.09 2.15
CA ALA A 195 -16.06 -20.75 1.07
C ALA A 195 -14.63 -20.19 1.00
N LEU A 196 -13.67 -21.07 0.71
CA LEU A 196 -12.27 -20.71 0.56
C LEU A 196 -11.92 -20.47 -0.91
N ALA A 197 -11.16 -19.42 -1.17
CA ALA A 197 -10.48 -19.24 -2.43
C ALA A 197 -9.28 -20.21 -2.52
N GLU A 198 -8.85 -20.54 -3.74
CA GLU A 198 -7.74 -21.50 -3.95
C GLU A 198 -6.44 -21.05 -3.26
N ALA A 199 -6.18 -19.74 -3.20
CA ALA A 199 -5.03 -19.18 -2.51
C ALA A 199 -5.07 -19.29 -0.98
N GLU A 200 -6.22 -19.61 -0.40
CA GLU A 200 -6.42 -19.77 1.04
C GLU A 200 -6.35 -21.23 1.49
N ILE A 201 -6.13 -22.16 0.54
CA ILE A 201 -6.06 -23.58 0.80
C ILE A 201 -4.60 -23.96 1.04
N GLU A 202 -4.32 -24.51 2.21
CA GLU A 202 -3.02 -25.08 2.55
C GLU A 202 -3.11 -26.61 2.43
N TYR A 203 -2.12 -27.18 1.74
CA TYR A 203 -1.99 -28.62 1.60
C TYR A 203 -0.88 -29.11 2.53
N SER A 204 -1.17 -30.11 3.33
CA SER A 204 -0.18 -30.80 4.16
C SER A 204 -0.13 -32.28 3.76
N GLU A 205 1.01 -32.95 3.97
CA GLU A 205 1.06 -34.39 3.90
C GLU A 205 0.31 -34.95 5.12
N ASP A 206 -0.56 -35.93 4.87
CA ASP A 206 -1.21 -36.68 5.96
C ASP A 206 -0.13 -37.43 6.75
N PRO A 207 -0.19 -37.44 8.08
CA PRO A 207 0.79 -38.11 8.93
C PRO A 207 0.75 -39.64 8.80
#